data_0084a50159627298259b8fd52ae105c6
#
_entry.id   0084a50159627298259b8fd52ae105c6
#
_cell.length_a   1.000
_cell.length_b   1.000
_cell.length_c   1.000
_cell.angle_alpha   90.00
_cell.angle_beta   90.00
_cell.angle_gamma   90.00
#
_symmetry.space_group_name_H-M   'P 1'
#
loop_
_entity.id
_entity.type
_entity.pdbx_description
1 polymer ?
#
loop_
_entity_poly.entity_id
_entity_poly.type
_entity_poly.pdbx_seq_one_letter_code
_entity_poly.pdbx_strand_id
1 'polypeptide(L)'
;MRALVLLCLTFLSFASIAEDKPLMSEMTGNRTAPPIVLPDSNGQPFNMGEYAGKYILVNFWAHWCGPCVKEFPAMQTLYDALNEEGFEIIAIHAGPPQGRVRPFLKKYNITFKTVLDANMSVEGWEVKALPMSYLISPEGKLIYKALGPRVWEIDKMRALMPDLKKAGE
;
A
#
# COMPACT_ATOMS: atom_id res chain seq x y z
N MET A 1 -1.30 68.81 -26.15
CA MET A 1 -0.36 67.69 -25.91
C MET A 1 -1.03 66.74 -24.88
N ARG A 2 -1.58 65.63 -25.34
CA ARG A 2 -2.24 64.60 -24.48
C ARG A 2 -1.29 63.44 -24.36
N ALA A 3 -0.71 63.24 -23.15
CA ALA A 3 0.15 62.12 -22.84
C ALA A 3 -0.73 60.88 -22.56
N LEU A 4 -0.56 59.85 -23.39
CA LEU A 4 -1.23 58.54 -23.26
C LEU A 4 -0.36 57.68 -22.36
N VAL A 5 -0.81 57.45 -21.09
CA VAL A 5 -0.13 56.55 -20.18
C VAL A 5 -0.62 55.12 -20.49
N LEU A 6 0.25 54.30 -21.11
CA LEU A 6 0.03 52.85 -21.30
C LEU A 6 0.31 52.11 -19.96
N LEU A 7 -0.75 51.67 -19.33
CA LEU A 7 -0.68 50.81 -18.14
C LEU A 7 -0.44 49.36 -18.59
N CYS A 8 0.81 48.89 -18.54
CA CYS A 8 1.14 47.47 -18.75
C CYS A 8 0.73 46.68 -17.52
N LEU A 9 -0.42 45.99 -17.61
CA LEU A 9 -0.82 44.97 -16.64
C LEU A 9 -0.02 43.68 -16.89
N THR A 10 1.03 43.45 -16.10
CA THR A 10 1.73 42.18 -16.06
C THR A 10 0.87 41.17 -15.28
N PHE A 11 0.24 40.26 -16.02
CA PHE A 11 -0.38 39.08 -15.42
C PHE A 11 0.72 38.15 -14.90
N LEU A 12 0.98 38.17 -13.58
CA LEU A 12 1.73 37.10 -12.92
C LEU A 12 0.83 35.85 -12.89
N SER A 13 1.07 34.91 -13.80
CA SER A 13 0.51 33.57 -13.73
C SER A 13 1.14 32.87 -12.53
N PHE A 14 0.41 32.78 -11.42
CA PHE A 14 0.74 31.85 -10.36
C PHE A 14 0.48 30.43 -10.88
N ALA A 15 1.53 29.77 -11.32
CA ALA A 15 1.49 28.33 -11.50
C ALA A 15 1.29 27.70 -10.13
N SER A 16 0.07 27.20 -9.87
CA SER A 16 -0.23 26.38 -8.70
C SER A 16 0.59 25.11 -8.83
N ILE A 17 1.69 25.00 -8.10
CA ILE A 17 2.43 23.75 -7.94
C ILE A 17 1.51 22.89 -7.09
N ALA A 18 0.78 21.96 -7.72
CA ALA A 18 0.07 20.91 -7.01
C ALA A 18 1.16 20.10 -6.28
N GLU A 19 1.21 20.22 -4.96
CA GLU A 19 2.13 19.45 -4.12
C GLU A 19 1.74 17.97 -4.27
N ASP A 20 2.55 17.22 -5.01
CA ASP A 20 2.32 15.79 -5.27
C ASP A 20 2.48 15.04 -3.93
N LYS A 21 1.35 14.72 -3.30
CA LYS A 21 1.33 14.04 -2.01
C LYS A 21 2.09 12.71 -2.13
N PRO A 22 3.08 12.44 -1.27
CA PRO A 22 3.85 11.22 -1.35
C PRO A 22 2.96 9.98 -1.24
N LEU A 23 3.29 8.94 -2.00
CA LEU A 23 2.54 7.67 -2.00
C LEU A 23 2.43 7.11 -0.58
N MET A 24 3.53 7.10 0.15
CA MET A 24 3.61 6.69 1.54
C MET A 24 4.49 7.67 2.32
N SER A 25 4.31 7.73 3.63
CA SER A 25 5.14 8.53 4.54
C SER A 25 6.23 7.65 5.13
N GLU A 26 7.47 8.16 5.13
CA GLU A 26 8.61 7.47 5.74
C GLU A 26 8.39 7.25 7.25
N MET A 27 8.86 6.12 7.74
CA MET A 27 8.85 5.78 9.17
C MET A 27 10.25 5.90 9.74
N THR A 28 10.39 6.64 10.83
CA THR A 28 11.64 6.76 11.58
C THR A 28 11.71 5.71 12.69
N GLY A 29 12.93 5.39 13.18
CA GLY A 29 13.12 4.62 14.41
C GLY A 29 13.43 3.13 14.25
N ASN A 30 13.81 2.64 13.07
CA ASN A 30 14.30 1.27 12.84
C ASN A 30 13.43 0.16 13.48
N ARG A 31 12.11 0.33 13.45
CA ARG A 31 11.13 -0.56 14.08
C ARG A 31 10.99 -1.86 13.30
N THR A 32 11.15 -2.99 13.96
CA THR A 32 10.87 -4.30 13.36
C THR A 32 9.36 -4.50 13.18
N ALA A 33 8.97 -5.05 12.03
CA ALA A 33 7.57 -5.39 11.75
C ALA A 33 7.07 -6.44 12.75
N PRO A 34 5.92 -6.23 13.39
CA PRO A 34 5.32 -7.25 14.25
C PRO A 34 5.00 -8.53 13.45
N PRO A 35 5.10 -9.72 14.04
CA PRO A 35 4.78 -10.96 13.36
C PRO A 35 3.30 -11.03 12.97
N ILE A 36 3.00 -11.73 11.88
CA ILE A 36 1.64 -12.07 11.48
C ILE A 36 1.55 -13.60 11.43
N VAL A 37 0.75 -14.15 12.34
CA VAL A 37 0.45 -15.58 12.40
C VAL A 37 -1.07 -15.72 12.41
N LEU A 38 -1.65 -15.88 11.24
CA LEU A 38 -3.10 -15.89 11.02
C LEU A 38 -3.45 -16.99 10.00
N PRO A 39 -4.70 -17.45 9.92
CA PRO A 39 -5.13 -18.27 8.79
C PRO A 39 -5.22 -17.43 7.51
N ASP A 40 -4.84 -18.02 6.39
CA ASP A 40 -5.08 -17.43 5.08
C ASP A 40 -6.58 -17.51 4.69
N SER A 41 -6.92 -16.94 3.53
CA SER A 41 -8.32 -16.95 3.04
C SER A 41 -8.87 -18.35 2.75
N ASN A 42 -8.03 -19.39 2.71
CA ASN A 42 -8.41 -20.79 2.58
C ASN A 42 -8.42 -21.56 3.91
N GLY A 43 -8.10 -20.86 5.01
CA GLY A 43 -8.01 -21.46 6.34
C GLY A 43 -6.68 -22.17 6.62
N GLN A 44 -5.68 -22.04 5.75
CA GLN A 44 -4.35 -22.60 5.96
C GLN A 44 -3.52 -21.70 6.86
N PRO A 45 -2.66 -22.25 7.73
CA PRO A 45 -1.74 -21.45 8.52
C PRO A 45 -0.87 -20.56 7.62
N PHE A 46 -0.69 -19.31 8.02
CA PHE A 46 0.18 -18.35 7.34
C PHE A 46 1.18 -17.77 8.33
N ASN A 47 2.42 -17.66 7.91
CA ASN A 47 3.50 -17.04 8.66
C ASN A 47 4.25 -16.05 7.76
N MET A 48 4.24 -14.77 8.12
CA MET A 48 4.94 -13.72 7.38
C MET A 48 6.45 -13.97 7.28
N GLY A 49 7.05 -14.70 8.22
CA GLY A 49 8.48 -15.04 8.19
C GLY A 49 8.93 -15.81 6.95
N GLU A 50 8.01 -16.48 6.23
CA GLU A 50 8.30 -17.17 4.97
C GLU A 50 8.66 -16.22 3.82
N TYR A 51 8.39 -14.93 4.00
CA TYR A 51 8.67 -13.87 3.02
C TYR A 51 9.90 -13.03 3.40
N ALA A 52 10.73 -13.50 4.35
CA ALA A 52 11.98 -12.82 4.72
C ALA A 52 12.88 -12.60 3.49
N GLY A 53 13.53 -11.44 3.45
CA GLY A 53 14.40 -11.06 2.31
C GLY A 53 13.67 -10.39 1.15
N LYS A 54 12.33 -10.21 1.25
CA LYS A 54 11.53 -9.47 0.28
C LYS A 54 11.05 -8.13 0.84
N TYR A 55 10.76 -7.19 -0.05
CA TYR A 55 9.90 -6.06 0.31
C TYR A 55 8.46 -6.54 0.45
N ILE A 56 7.79 -6.18 1.54
CA ILE A 56 6.41 -6.63 1.80
C ILE A 56 5.51 -5.42 2.02
N LEU A 57 4.48 -5.27 1.19
CA LEU A 57 3.40 -4.34 1.42
C LEU A 57 2.31 -5.03 2.23
N VAL A 58 2.21 -4.71 3.51
CA VAL A 58 1.11 -5.15 4.36
C VAL A 58 -0.03 -4.14 4.26
N ASN A 59 -1.22 -4.60 3.86
CA ASN A 59 -2.41 -3.75 3.73
C ASN A 59 -3.53 -4.27 4.63
N PHE A 60 -4.00 -3.42 5.54
CA PHE A 60 -5.16 -3.69 6.39
C PHE A 60 -6.43 -3.18 5.70
N TRP A 61 -7.39 -4.06 5.49
CA TRP A 61 -8.61 -3.79 4.75
C TRP A 61 -9.82 -4.54 5.28
N ALA A 62 -11.01 -4.26 4.74
CA ALA A 62 -12.19 -5.06 4.99
C ALA A 62 -13.11 -5.05 3.76
N HIS A 63 -13.90 -6.12 3.58
CA HIS A 63 -14.82 -6.24 2.44
C HIS A 63 -15.94 -5.19 2.46
N TRP A 64 -16.26 -4.64 3.61
CA TRP A 64 -17.23 -3.56 3.80
C TRP A 64 -16.62 -2.15 3.71
N CYS A 65 -15.30 -2.04 3.61
CA CYS A 65 -14.58 -0.78 3.46
C CYS A 65 -14.53 -0.38 1.98
N GLY A 66 -15.42 0.50 1.54
CA GLY A 66 -15.51 0.92 0.14
C GLY A 66 -14.20 1.46 -0.45
N PRO A 67 -13.47 2.38 0.22
CA PRO A 67 -12.16 2.82 -0.25
C PRO A 67 -11.14 1.69 -0.39
N CYS A 68 -11.11 0.73 0.56
CA CYS A 68 -10.20 -0.42 0.50
C CYS A 68 -10.44 -1.28 -0.75
N VAL A 69 -11.72 -1.60 -1.01
CA VAL A 69 -12.12 -2.42 -2.17
C VAL A 69 -11.68 -1.79 -3.49
N LYS A 70 -11.71 -0.46 -3.59
CA LYS A 70 -11.32 0.28 -4.80
C LYS A 70 -9.82 0.21 -5.11
N GLU A 71 -8.97 -0.03 -4.11
CA GLU A 71 -7.51 -0.12 -4.30
C GLU A 71 -7.06 -1.47 -4.87
N PHE A 72 -7.81 -2.55 -4.63
CA PHE A 72 -7.38 -3.91 -4.92
C PHE A 72 -6.99 -4.18 -6.39
N PRO A 73 -7.73 -3.67 -7.41
CA PRO A 73 -7.29 -3.85 -8.79
C PRO A 73 -5.92 -3.21 -9.09
N ALA A 74 -5.66 -2.01 -8.55
CA ALA A 74 -4.35 -1.36 -8.71
C ALA A 74 -3.26 -2.09 -7.92
N MET A 75 -3.57 -2.60 -6.73
CA MET A 75 -2.65 -3.44 -5.95
C MET A 75 -2.33 -4.75 -6.69
N GLN A 76 -3.31 -5.36 -7.38
CA GLN A 76 -3.04 -6.55 -8.20
C GLN A 76 -2.10 -6.22 -9.36
N THR A 77 -2.33 -5.10 -10.06
CA THR A 77 -1.43 -4.65 -11.12
C THR A 77 -0.01 -4.42 -10.60
N LEU A 78 0.12 -3.81 -9.41
CA LEU A 78 1.40 -3.62 -8.75
C LEU A 78 2.08 -4.95 -8.41
N TYR A 79 1.32 -5.91 -7.87
CA TYR A 79 1.80 -7.25 -7.53
C TYR A 79 2.31 -7.99 -8.77
N ASP A 80 1.52 -8.02 -9.84
CA ASP A 80 1.88 -8.68 -11.09
C ASP A 80 3.17 -8.12 -11.72
N ALA A 81 3.40 -6.81 -11.53
CA ALA A 81 4.59 -6.15 -12.06
C ALA A 81 5.87 -6.38 -11.23
N LEU A 82 5.76 -6.57 -9.90
CA LEU A 82 6.91 -6.50 -8.99
C LEU A 82 7.19 -7.79 -8.21
N ASN A 83 6.29 -8.78 -8.19
CA ASN A 83 6.43 -9.95 -7.33
C ASN A 83 7.68 -10.80 -7.65
N GLU A 84 8.03 -10.94 -8.92
CA GLU A 84 9.22 -11.69 -9.36
C GLU A 84 10.53 -10.94 -9.06
N GLU A 85 10.45 -9.66 -8.78
CA GLU A 85 11.60 -8.81 -8.43
C GLU A 85 11.92 -8.82 -6.92
N GLY A 86 11.16 -9.58 -6.11
CA GLY A 86 11.34 -9.64 -4.65
C GLY A 86 10.40 -8.72 -3.87
N PHE A 87 9.26 -8.38 -4.45
CA PHE A 87 8.16 -7.67 -3.78
C PHE A 87 7.00 -8.61 -3.48
N GLU A 88 6.31 -8.39 -2.36
CA GLU A 88 5.16 -9.18 -1.95
C GLU A 88 4.05 -8.30 -1.39
N ILE A 89 2.78 -8.75 -1.52
CA ILE A 89 1.63 -8.11 -0.88
C ILE A 89 0.95 -9.09 0.06
N ILE A 90 0.75 -8.67 1.31
CA ILE A 90 -0.02 -9.40 2.32
C ILE A 90 -1.19 -8.53 2.74
N ALA A 91 -2.40 -8.89 2.30
CA ALA A 91 -3.62 -8.19 2.67
C ALA A 91 -4.24 -8.82 3.92
N ILE A 92 -4.36 -8.06 5.01
CA ILE A 92 -4.96 -8.51 6.27
C ILE A 92 -6.40 -8.04 6.31
N HIS A 93 -7.35 -8.98 6.23
CA HIS A 93 -8.76 -8.66 6.39
C HIS A 93 -9.10 -8.49 7.87
N ALA A 94 -9.48 -7.29 8.26
CA ALA A 94 -9.85 -6.94 9.63
C ALA A 94 -11.32 -7.25 9.93
N GLY A 95 -11.55 -7.99 10.99
CA GLY A 95 -12.87 -8.38 11.47
C GLY A 95 -13.47 -9.63 10.78
N PRO A 96 -14.68 -10.05 11.19
CA PRO A 96 -15.31 -11.27 10.70
C PRO A 96 -15.48 -11.29 9.18
N PRO A 97 -14.98 -12.31 8.46
CA PRO A 97 -15.00 -12.35 6.99
C PRO A 97 -16.39 -12.64 6.41
N GLN A 98 -17.33 -13.15 7.22
CA GLN A 98 -18.73 -13.47 6.84
C GLN A 98 -18.87 -14.24 5.51
N GLY A 99 -17.88 -15.05 5.16
CA GLY A 99 -17.84 -15.80 3.88
C GLY A 99 -17.67 -14.93 2.63
N ARG A 100 -17.43 -13.61 2.78
CA ARG A 100 -17.38 -12.64 1.65
C ARG A 100 -16.00 -12.43 1.06
N VAL A 101 -14.94 -12.75 1.80
CA VAL A 101 -13.55 -12.49 1.36
C VAL A 101 -13.19 -13.32 0.14
N ARG A 102 -13.37 -14.65 0.16
CA ARG A 102 -13.04 -15.50 -0.98
C ARG A 102 -13.80 -15.17 -2.27
N PRO A 103 -15.15 -14.95 -2.24
CA PRO A 103 -15.87 -14.50 -3.44
C PRO A 103 -15.35 -13.15 -3.96
N PHE A 104 -14.98 -12.23 -3.08
CA PHE A 104 -14.37 -10.95 -3.47
C PHE A 104 -13.04 -11.17 -4.19
N LEU A 105 -12.10 -11.93 -3.61
CA LEU A 105 -10.79 -12.20 -4.22
C LEU A 105 -10.96 -12.84 -5.61
N LYS A 106 -11.87 -13.81 -5.73
CA LYS A 106 -12.19 -14.45 -7.01
C LYS A 106 -12.75 -13.47 -8.03
N LYS A 107 -13.69 -12.62 -7.61
CA LYS A 107 -14.33 -11.61 -8.49
C LYS A 107 -13.33 -10.65 -9.12
N TYR A 108 -12.31 -10.24 -8.37
CA TYR A 108 -11.30 -9.28 -8.81
C TYR A 108 -9.98 -9.92 -9.25
N ASN A 109 -9.95 -11.27 -9.40
CA ASN A 109 -8.75 -12.05 -9.76
C ASN A 109 -7.53 -11.72 -8.88
N ILE A 110 -7.76 -11.57 -7.57
CA ILE A 110 -6.69 -11.26 -6.62
C ILE A 110 -5.88 -12.51 -6.34
N THR A 111 -4.57 -12.45 -6.59
CA THR A 111 -3.63 -13.56 -6.44
C THR A 111 -2.63 -13.36 -5.31
N PHE A 112 -2.40 -12.13 -4.86
CA PHE A 112 -1.55 -11.88 -3.69
C PHE A 112 -2.15 -12.45 -2.39
N LYS A 113 -1.29 -12.70 -1.41
CA LYS A 113 -1.69 -13.35 -0.16
C LYS A 113 -2.70 -12.51 0.63
N THR A 114 -3.78 -13.17 1.03
CA THR A 114 -4.79 -12.57 1.91
C THR A 114 -4.96 -13.44 3.15
N VAL A 115 -4.87 -12.85 4.33
CA VAL A 115 -5.03 -13.50 5.64
C VAL A 115 -6.22 -12.91 6.41
N LEU A 116 -6.78 -13.67 7.34
CA LEU A 116 -8.02 -13.33 8.03
C LEU A 116 -7.75 -13.07 9.51
N ASP A 117 -7.86 -11.80 9.91
CA ASP A 117 -7.84 -11.39 11.31
C ASP A 117 -9.28 -11.16 11.81
N ALA A 118 -10.01 -12.26 11.98
CA ALA A 118 -11.43 -12.22 12.36
C ALA A 118 -11.69 -11.49 13.68
N ASN A 119 -10.74 -11.50 14.59
CA ASN A 119 -10.85 -10.92 15.93
C ASN A 119 -10.12 -9.58 16.07
N MET A 120 -9.54 -9.05 14.99
CA MET A 120 -8.67 -7.87 15.02
C MET A 120 -7.55 -8.02 16.09
N SER A 121 -6.90 -9.17 16.07
CA SER A 121 -5.98 -9.66 17.09
C SER A 121 -4.51 -9.36 16.79
N VAL A 122 -4.20 -8.78 15.63
CA VAL A 122 -2.81 -8.50 15.24
C VAL A 122 -2.28 -7.33 16.05
N GLU A 123 -1.50 -7.65 17.06
CA GLU A 123 -0.90 -6.67 17.97
C GLU A 123 0.34 -6.00 17.36
N GLY A 124 0.68 -4.83 17.89
CA GLY A 124 1.88 -4.09 17.51
C GLY A 124 1.76 -3.30 16.20
N TRP A 125 0.73 -3.52 15.39
CA TRP A 125 0.40 -2.71 14.23
C TRP A 125 -0.51 -1.56 14.65
N GLU A 126 -0.08 -0.33 14.41
CA GLU A 126 -0.86 0.86 14.80
C GLU A 126 -1.94 1.17 13.76
N VAL A 127 -2.92 0.26 13.60
CA VAL A 127 -4.01 0.43 12.63
C VAL A 127 -5.08 1.34 13.22
N LYS A 128 -5.10 2.60 12.78
CA LYS A 128 -6.04 3.63 13.27
C LYS A 128 -7.34 3.70 12.48
N ALA A 129 -7.29 3.35 11.20
CA ALA A 129 -8.44 3.31 10.29
C ALA A 129 -8.09 2.46 9.06
N LEU A 130 -9.09 2.15 8.22
CA LEU A 130 -8.91 1.38 6.99
C LEU A 130 -9.12 2.27 5.75
N PRO A 131 -8.37 2.04 4.66
CA PRO A 131 -7.20 1.16 4.59
C PRO A 131 -5.99 1.75 5.32
N MET A 132 -5.13 0.86 5.85
CA MET A 132 -3.83 1.21 6.40
C MET A 132 -2.77 0.31 5.78
N SER A 133 -1.69 0.90 5.28
CA SER A 133 -0.62 0.11 4.64
C SER A 133 0.73 0.41 5.27
N TYR A 134 1.57 -0.62 5.32
CA TYR A 134 2.96 -0.54 5.75
C TYR A 134 3.85 -1.20 4.70
N LEU A 135 4.98 -0.58 4.38
CA LEU A 135 6.04 -1.21 3.61
C LEU A 135 7.13 -1.69 4.56
N ILE A 136 7.52 -2.95 4.39
CA ILE A 136 8.56 -3.63 5.17
C ILE A 136 9.75 -3.84 4.24
N SER A 137 10.97 -3.56 4.74
CA SER A 137 12.21 -3.83 4.03
C SER A 137 12.57 -5.33 4.06
N PRO A 138 13.52 -5.81 3.22
CA PRO A 138 14.05 -7.18 3.26
C PRO A 138 14.58 -7.61 4.64
N GLU A 139 15.04 -6.65 5.46
CA GLU A 139 15.53 -6.88 6.82
C GLU A 139 14.40 -6.94 7.87
N GLY A 140 13.13 -6.89 7.43
CA GLY A 140 11.96 -6.95 8.31
C GLY A 140 11.67 -5.64 9.05
N LYS A 141 12.09 -4.47 8.53
CA LYS A 141 11.86 -3.17 9.15
C LYS A 141 10.69 -2.45 8.52
N LEU A 142 9.87 -1.79 9.34
CA LEU A 142 8.84 -0.87 8.90
C LEU A 142 9.50 0.41 8.37
N ILE A 143 9.45 0.63 7.05
CA ILE A 143 10.12 1.77 6.40
C ILE A 143 9.16 2.85 5.92
N TYR A 144 7.96 2.49 5.51
CA TYR A 144 6.92 3.46 5.11
C TYR A 144 5.55 3.04 5.61
N LYS A 145 4.64 4.03 5.72
CA LYS A 145 3.23 3.82 6.05
C LYS A 145 2.31 4.73 5.24
N ALA A 146 1.08 4.28 5.03
CA ALA A 146 0.03 5.07 4.39
C ALA A 146 -1.30 4.86 5.10
N LEU A 147 -1.91 5.95 5.57
CA LEU A 147 -3.25 5.94 6.14
C LEU A 147 -4.25 6.47 5.10
N GLY A 148 -5.30 5.72 4.86
CA GLY A 148 -6.32 6.01 3.85
C GLY A 148 -5.93 5.54 2.44
N PRO A 149 -6.87 5.65 1.48
CA PRO A 149 -6.70 5.09 0.14
C PRO A 149 -5.55 5.73 -0.65
N ARG A 150 -4.93 4.94 -1.52
CA ARG A 150 -3.83 5.35 -2.40
C ARG A 150 -4.11 4.99 -3.85
N VAL A 151 -3.53 5.78 -4.74
CA VAL A 151 -3.35 5.40 -6.15
C VAL A 151 -2.00 4.69 -6.24
N TRP A 152 -2.04 3.36 -6.33
CA TRP A 152 -0.85 2.52 -6.35
C TRP A 152 -0.21 2.56 -7.73
N GLU A 153 0.85 3.36 -7.89
CA GLU A 153 1.61 3.53 -9.13
C GLU A 153 2.92 2.74 -9.03
N ILE A 154 3.24 1.94 -10.06
CA ILE A 154 4.40 1.04 -10.08
C ILE A 154 5.70 1.84 -9.89
N ASP A 155 5.89 2.93 -10.64
CA ASP A 155 7.13 3.71 -10.57
C ASP A 155 7.32 4.41 -9.22
N LYS A 156 6.23 4.95 -8.65
CA LYS A 156 6.26 5.55 -7.31
C LYS A 156 6.55 4.51 -6.24
N MET A 157 6.00 3.31 -6.36
CA MET A 157 6.25 2.23 -5.42
C MET A 157 7.68 1.70 -5.54
N ARG A 158 8.18 1.53 -6.78
CA ARG A 158 9.56 1.13 -7.05
C ARG A 158 10.57 2.13 -6.47
N ALA A 159 10.29 3.43 -6.54
CA ALA A 159 11.14 4.47 -5.97
C ALA A 159 11.30 4.37 -4.44
N LEU A 160 10.36 3.70 -3.73
CA LEU A 160 10.46 3.44 -2.29
C LEU A 160 11.30 2.19 -1.96
N MET A 161 11.73 1.43 -2.98
CA MET A 161 12.43 0.13 -2.85
C MET A 161 13.69 0.12 -3.71
N PRO A 162 14.74 0.88 -3.32
CA PRO A 162 15.93 1.10 -4.15
C PRO A 162 16.69 -0.17 -4.51
N ASP A 163 16.64 -1.18 -3.63
CA ASP A 163 17.35 -2.46 -3.82
C ASP A 163 16.46 -3.55 -4.46
N LEU A 164 15.26 -3.17 -4.95
CA LEU A 164 14.39 -4.11 -5.65
C LEU A 164 15.07 -4.52 -6.97
N LYS A 165 15.26 -5.82 -7.16
CA LYS A 165 15.88 -6.36 -8.38
C LYS A 165 14.95 -6.06 -9.57
N LYS A 166 15.55 -5.63 -10.67
CA LYS A 166 14.80 -5.55 -11.93
C LYS A 166 14.62 -6.95 -12.51
N ALA A 167 13.43 -7.23 -13.05
CA ALA A 167 13.19 -8.49 -13.73
C ALA A 167 14.23 -8.68 -14.87
N GLY A 168 15.05 -9.73 -14.78
CA GLY A 168 16.04 -10.08 -15.80
C GLY A 168 17.50 -9.67 -15.53
N GLU A 169 17.84 -9.15 -14.34
CA GLU A 169 19.23 -8.98 -13.88
C GLU A 169 19.72 -10.15 -13.04
#